data_d02a31e08b5fb61e73651d39055b8be5
#
_entry.id   d02a31e08b5fb61e73651d39055b8be5
#
_cell.length_a   1.000
_cell.length_b   1.000
_cell.length_c   1.000
_cell.angle_alpha   90.00
_cell.angle_beta   90.00
_cell.angle_gamma   90.00
#
_symmetry.space_group_name_H-M   'P 1'
#
loop_
_entity.id
_entity.type
_entity.pdbx_description
1 polymer ?
#
loop_
_entity_poly.entity_id
_entity_poly.type
_entity_poly.pdbx_seq_one_letter_code
_entity_poly.pdbx_strand_id
1 'polypeptide(L)'
;MKPFHAAMSRARNLLPQNRRLISKMNELKAILTEAQQLRDLLGLPHGNTVEWPAAAPTSVPTTTSLPTSKVFGRDRDRDRIVDFLLGKTTTAEASSAKYSGLAIVGLGGMGKSTLAQYVYNDKRIEECFDIRMWVCISRKLDVHRHTREIIESAKKGECPRVDNLDTLQCKLRDILQESQKFLLVLDDVWFEKSHNETEWELFLAPLVSKQSGSKVLVTSRSKTLPAAICCEQEHVIHLKNMDDTEFLALFKHHAFSGAEIKDQVLRTKLEDTAVEIAKRLGQCPLAAKVLGSRLCRKKDIAEWKAALKIGDLSDPFTSLLWSYEKLDPRLQRCFLYCSLFPKGHRYESNELVHLWVAEGFVGSCNLSRRTLEEVGMDYFNDMVSVSFFQACYGTKENCVYCLCHFTTAKICQNLLVS
;
A
#
# COMPACT_ATOMS: atom_id res chain seq x y z
N MET A 1 -27.73 -9.66 -3.05
CA MET A 1 -27.32 -10.15 -4.37
C MET A 1 -27.73 -9.26 -5.54
N LYS A 2 -28.91 -8.63 -5.57
CA LYS A 2 -29.37 -7.78 -6.70
C LYS A 2 -28.59 -6.47 -6.99
N PRO A 3 -28.02 -5.70 -6.03
CA PRO A 3 -27.30 -4.47 -6.34
C PRO A 3 -25.91 -4.72 -6.99
N PHE A 4 -25.29 -5.87 -6.71
CA PHE A 4 -24.01 -6.27 -7.30
C PHE A 4 -24.13 -6.52 -8.82
N HIS A 5 -25.24 -7.13 -9.26
CA HIS A 5 -25.52 -7.34 -10.69
C HIS A 5 -25.79 -6.04 -11.45
N ALA A 6 -26.38 -5.03 -10.83
CA ALA A 6 -26.61 -3.75 -11.48
C ALA A 6 -25.32 -2.92 -11.69
N ALA A 7 -24.38 -2.99 -10.76
CA ALA A 7 -23.06 -2.38 -10.93
C ALA A 7 -22.25 -3.13 -12.01
N MET A 8 -22.32 -4.45 -12.05
CA MET A 8 -21.69 -5.28 -13.08
C MET A 8 -22.29 -5.06 -14.48
N SER A 9 -23.62 -4.83 -14.59
CA SER A 9 -24.23 -4.58 -15.91
C SER A 9 -23.82 -3.22 -16.51
N ARG A 10 -23.50 -2.24 -15.67
CA ARG A 10 -22.97 -0.93 -16.12
C ARG A 10 -21.49 -1.01 -16.55
N ALA A 11 -20.70 -1.87 -15.92
CA ALA A 11 -19.32 -2.15 -16.34
C ALA A 11 -19.25 -2.83 -17.73
N ARG A 12 -20.32 -3.53 -18.14
CA ARG A 12 -20.43 -4.15 -19.49
C ARG A 12 -20.46 -3.13 -20.64
N ASN A 13 -20.77 -1.87 -20.38
CA ASN A 13 -20.78 -0.81 -21.38
C ASN A 13 -19.43 -0.07 -21.49
N LEU A 14 -18.34 -0.74 -21.13
CA LEU A 14 -16.99 -0.23 -21.36
C LEU A 14 -16.77 -0.01 -22.86
N LEU A 15 -16.15 1.13 -23.18
CA LEU A 15 -15.83 1.52 -24.55
C LEU A 15 -15.17 0.34 -25.30
N PRO A 16 -15.44 0.16 -26.61
CA PRO A 16 -14.87 -0.93 -27.42
C PRO A 16 -13.35 -1.04 -27.32
N GLN A 17 -12.68 0.07 -27.05
CA GLN A 17 -11.22 0.14 -26.85
C GLN A 17 -10.74 -0.55 -25.55
N ASN A 18 -11.54 -0.53 -24.48
CA ASN A 18 -11.20 -1.26 -23.25
C ASN A 18 -11.36 -2.78 -23.45
N ARG A 19 -12.35 -3.21 -24.24
CA ARG A 19 -12.49 -4.62 -24.63
C ARG A 19 -11.28 -5.11 -25.42
N ARG A 20 -10.75 -4.27 -26.32
CA ARG A 20 -9.55 -4.59 -27.11
C ARG A 20 -8.31 -4.75 -26.25
N LEU A 21 -8.12 -3.89 -25.24
CA LEU A 21 -7.03 -4.00 -24.28
C LEU A 21 -7.14 -5.29 -23.45
N ILE A 22 -8.33 -5.60 -22.97
CA ILE A 22 -8.63 -6.82 -22.21
C ILE A 22 -8.38 -8.06 -23.07
N SER A 23 -8.80 -8.05 -24.34
CA SER A 23 -8.55 -9.14 -25.30
C SER A 23 -7.05 -9.36 -25.50
N LYS A 24 -6.28 -8.29 -25.75
CA LYS A 24 -4.82 -8.37 -25.87
C LYS A 24 -4.12 -8.88 -24.62
N MET A 25 -4.61 -8.50 -23.43
CA MET A 25 -4.07 -9.02 -22.17
C MET A 25 -4.32 -10.53 -22.01
N ASN A 26 -5.49 -11.01 -22.44
CA ASN A 26 -5.81 -12.44 -22.43
C ASN A 26 -4.97 -13.22 -23.46
N GLU A 27 -4.78 -12.66 -24.64
CA GLU A 27 -3.88 -13.22 -25.66
C GLU A 27 -2.44 -13.35 -25.14
N LEU A 28 -1.91 -12.29 -24.50
CA LEU A 28 -0.57 -12.34 -23.88
C LEU A 28 -0.48 -13.39 -22.78
N LYS A 29 -1.50 -13.52 -21.93
CA LYS A 29 -1.54 -14.57 -20.90
C LYS A 29 -1.57 -15.96 -21.49
N ALA A 30 -2.34 -16.18 -22.54
CA ALA A 30 -2.40 -17.46 -23.25
C ALA A 30 -1.04 -17.81 -23.85
N ILE A 31 -0.39 -16.87 -24.54
CA ILE A 31 0.94 -17.05 -25.13
C ILE A 31 2.00 -17.38 -24.04
N LEU A 32 1.94 -16.69 -22.89
CA LEU A 32 2.85 -16.99 -21.77
C LEU A 32 2.62 -18.40 -21.21
N THR A 33 1.39 -18.84 -21.11
CA THR A 33 1.04 -20.19 -20.65
C THR A 33 1.50 -21.25 -21.63
N GLU A 34 1.29 -21.04 -22.94
CA GLU A 34 1.77 -21.93 -24.00
C GLU A 34 3.30 -21.97 -24.05
N ALA A 35 3.98 -20.83 -23.90
CA ALA A 35 5.44 -20.78 -23.85
C ALA A 35 6.00 -21.54 -22.63
N GLN A 36 5.32 -21.48 -21.49
CA GLN A 36 5.69 -22.27 -20.32
C GLN A 36 5.49 -23.77 -20.56
N GLN A 37 4.36 -24.18 -21.13
CA GLN A 37 4.08 -25.57 -21.46
C GLN A 37 5.04 -26.14 -22.49
N LEU A 38 5.38 -25.37 -23.52
CA LEU A 38 6.39 -25.75 -24.52
C LEU A 38 7.77 -25.92 -23.90
N ARG A 39 8.15 -25.04 -22.98
CA ARG A 39 9.41 -25.15 -22.25
C ARG A 39 9.49 -26.45 -21.44
N ASP A 40 8.41 -26.75 -20.70
CA ASP A 40 8.32 -27.95 -19.88
C ASP A 40 8.36 -29.22 -20.73
N LEU A 41 7.68 -29.21 -21.89
CA LEU A 41 7.69 -30.31 -22.88
C LEU A 41 9.06 -30.54 -23.51
N LEU A 42 9.84 -29.48 -23.74
CA LEU A 42 11.16 -29.56 -24.37
C LEU A 42 12.27 -29.87 -23.35
N GLY A 43 11.94 -30.00 -22.04
CA GLY A 43 12.91 -30.25 -20.99
C GLY A 43 14.02 -29.16 -20.92
N LEU A 44 13.71 -27.96 -21.42
CA LEU A 44 14.66 -26.87 -21.39
C LEU A 44 14.86 -26.47 -19.92
N PRO A 45 16.11 -26.35 -19.45
CA PRO A 45 16.37 -25.87 -18.11
C PRO A 45 15.61 -24.56 -17.94
N HIS A 46 15.12 -24.31 -16.71
CA HIS A 46 14.61 -23.00 -16.32
C HIS A 46 15.78 -22.04 -16.49
N GLY A 47 16.09 -21.75 -17.76
CA GLY A 47 17.12 -20.80 -18.14
C GLY A 47 16.75 -19.50 -17.46
N ASN A 48 17.75 -18.88 -16.86
CA ASN A 48 17.67 -17.51 -16.40
C ASN A 48 16.73 -16.79 -17.35
N THR A 49 15.50 -16.56 -16.86
CA THR A 49 14.57 -15.65 -17.50
C THR A 49 15.45 -14.52 -17.99
N VAL A 50 15.33 -14.17 -19.29
CA VAL A 50 15.84 -12.89 -19.75
C VAL A 50 15.50 -11.97 -18.60
N GLU A 51 16.51 -11.58 -17.84
CA GLU A 51 16.31 -10.62 -16.78
C GLU A 51 15.80 -9.37 -17.49
N TRP A 52 14.51 -9.28 -17.58
CA TRP A 52 13.90 -7.98 -17.49
C TRP A 52 14.58 -7.34 -16.30
N PRO A 53 15.21 -6.16 -16.46
CA PRO A 53 16.07 -5.58 -15.43
C PRO A 53 15.41 -5.81 -14.08
N ALA A 54 16.07 -6.57 -13.24
CA ALA A 54 15.65 -7.36 -12.08
C ALA A 54 14.28 -6.97 -11.59
N ALA A 55 13.29 -7.85 -11.74
CA ALA A 55 11.88 -7.56 -11.49
C ALA A 55 11.77 -6.62 -10.30
N ALA A 56 11.40 -5.38 -10.56
CA ALA A 56 11.36 -4.34 -9.54
C ALA A 56 10.58 -4.93 -8.36
N PRO A 57 11.01 -4.73 -7.12
CA PRO A 57 10.59 -5.49 -5.98
C PRO A 57 9.07 -5.64 -5.97
N THR A 58 8.57 -6.87 -5.93
CA THR A 58 7.15 -7.24 -6.07
C THR A 58 6.27 -6.72 -4.93
N SER A 59 6.84 -5.95 -4.02
CA SER A 59 6.15 -5.27 -2.91
C SER A 59 6.34 -3.76 -3.00
N VAL A 60 5.32 -3.01 -2.66
CA VAL A 60 5.48 -1.59 -2.33
C VAL A 60 6.34 -1.55 -1.10
N PRO A 61 7.56 -1.04 -1.15
CA PRO A 61 8.23 -0.68 0.07
C PRO A 61 7.44 0.51 0.63
N THR A 62 6.65 0.25 1.66
CA THR A 62 6.15 1.34 2.48
C THR A 62 7.37 2.08 3.00
N THR A 63 7.40 3.38 2.79
CA THR A 63 8.48 4.21 3.29
C THR A 63 8.25 4.51 4.76
N THR A 64 9.30 4.88 5.49
CA THR A 64 9.20 5.35 6.87
C THR A 64 8.45 6.68 7.00
N SER A 65 8.32 7.42 5.91
CA SER A 65 7.69 8.75 5.89
C SER A 65 6.17 8.66 6.02
N LEU A 66 5.61 9.46 6.93
CA LEU A 66 4.16 9.61 7.03
C LEU A 66 3.61 10.28 5.76
N PRO A 67 2.61 9.67 5.11
CA PRO A 67 2.01 10.24 3.89
C PRO A 67 1.03 11.40 4.18
N THR A 68 0.94 11.86 5.41
CA THR A 68 0.00 12.89 5.87
C THR A 68 0.61 13.69 7.00
N SER A 69 0.28 14.99 7.05
CA SER A 69 0.69 15.86 8.14
C SER A 69 -0.08 15.60 9.45
N LYS A 70 -1.20 14.90 9.40
CA LYS A 70 -2.04 14.59 10.55
C LYS A 70 -2.57 13.16 10.46
N VAL A 71 -2.42 12.41 11.55
CA VAL A 71 -3.04 11.10 11.76
C VAL A 71 -4.26 11.31 12.67
N PHE A 72 -5.40 10.75 12.28
CA PHE A 72 -6.67 10.90 13.00
C PHE A 72 -6.96 9.67 13.85
N GLY A 73 -7.45 9.89 15.08
CA GLY A 73 -8.07 8.88 15.94
C GLY A 73 -7.18 7.68 16.31
N ARG A 74 -5.85 7.83 16.23
CA ARG A 74 -4.89 6.75 16.51
C ARG A 74 -3.88 7.08 17.61
N ASP A 75 -4.08 8.17 18.35
CA ASP A 75 -3.14 8.57 19.39
C ASP A 75 -3.05 7.55 20.52
N ARG A 76 -4.19 6.99 20.96
CA ARG A 76 -4.24 5.94 21.99
C ARG A 76 -3.55 4.66 21.53
N ASP A 77 -3.77 4.24 20.29
CA ASP A 77 -3.12 3.07 19.70
C ASP A 77 -1.61 3.30 19.60
N ARG A 78 -1.19 4.50 19.15
CA ARG A 78 0.22 4.92 19.10
C ARG A 78 0.85 4.83 20.48
N ASP A 79 0.28 5.48 21.49
CA ASP A 79 0.86 5.55 22.83
C ASP A 79 0.98 4.16 23.46
N ARG A 80 -0.01 3.28 23.29
CA ARG A 80 0.07 1.89 23.72
C ARG A 80 1.23 1.13 23.06
N ILE A 81 1.44 1.32 21.76
CA ILE A 81 2.56 0.69 21.04
C ILE A 81 3.89 1.26 21.51
N VAL A 82 3.99 2.58 21.63
CA VAL A 82 5.21 3.24 22.11
C VAL A 82 5.57 2.78 23.52
N ASP A 83 4.61 2.68 24.43
CA ASP A 83 4.88 2.21 25.81
C ASP A 83 5.38 0.77 25.84
N PHE A 84 4.85 -0.11 24.97
CA PHE A 84 5.38 -1.47 24.80
C PHE A 84 6.83 -1.45 24.26
N LEU A 85 7.08 -0.69 23.21
CA LEU A 85 8.40 -0.61 22.59
C LEU A 85 9.46 -0.06 23.55
N LEU A 86 9.07 0.87 24.42
CA LEU A 86 9.93 1.42 25.48
C LEU A 86 10.10 0.50 26.69
N GLY A 87 9.41 -0.65 26.74
CA GLY A 87 9.50 -1.62 27.83
C GLY A 87 8.76 -1.21 29.10
N LYS A 88 7.82 -0.26 29.04
CA LYS A 88 7.07 0.19 30.22
C LYS A 88 5.96 -0.78 30.66
N THR A 89 5.57 -1.71 29.79
CA THR A 89 4.43 -2.62 29.99
C THR A 89 4.84 -4.06 30.31
N THR A 90 6.12 -4.39 30.28
CA THR A 90 6.60 -5.73 30.61
C THR A 90 6.81 -5.89 32.11
N THR A 91 5.96 -6.69 32.77
CA THR A 91 6.28 -7.33 34.04
C THR A 91 7.57 -8.13 33.85
N ALA A 92 8.53 -7.90 34.72
CA ALA A 92 9.91 -8.36 34.63
C ALA A 92 10.04 -9.88 34.75
N GLU A 93 9.72 -10.62 33.69
CA GLU A 93 10.35 -11.90 33.45
C GLU A 93 11.26 -11.72 32.24
N ALA A 94 12.57 -11.71 32.54
CA ALA A 94 13.61 -11.65 31.53
C ALA A 94 13.49 -12.89 30.63
N SER A 95 12.66 -12.80 29.58
CA SER A 95 12.64 -13.82 28.56
C SER A 95 14.02 -13.85 27.95
N SER A 96 14.62 -15.03 27.83
CA SER A 96 15.90 -15.27 27.16
C SER A 96 15.85 -14.95 25.68
N ALA A 97 14.76 -14.38 25.21
CA ALA A 97 14.52 -14.03 23.82
C ALA A 97 15.38 -12.80 23.41
N LYS A 98 16.02 -12.93 22.27
CA LYS A 98 16.91 -11.90 21.69
C LYS A 98 16.17 -10.58 21.37
N TYR A 99 14.87 -10.61 21.20
CA TYR A 99 13.96 -9.48 20.97
C TYR A 99 12.53 -9.89 21.35
N SER A 100 11.65 -8.94 21.48
CA SER A 100 10.21 -9.17 21.64
C SER A 100 9.39 -8.54 20.51
N GLY A 101 8.34 -9.26 20.09
CA GLY A 101 7.48 -8.84 18.97
C GLY A 101 6.19 -8.18 19.44
N LEU A 102 5.70 -7.23 18.63
CA LEU A 102 4.35 -6.66 18.71
C LEU A 102 3.73 -6.64 17.34
N ALA A 103 2.46 -6.99 17.23
CA ALA A 103 1.77 -6.99 15.96
C ALA A 103 0.56 -6.06 15.93
N ILE A 104 0.41 -5.33 14.83
CA ILE A 104 -0.78 -4.55 14.49
C ILE A 104 -1.57 -5.34 13.44
N VAL A 105 -2.73 -5.85 13.82
CA VAL A 105 -3.56 -6.71 12.97
C VAL A 105 -4.89 -6.02 12.65
N GLY A 106 -5.37 -6.16 11.41
CA GLY A 106 -6.66 -5.60 11.00
C GLY A 106 -6.88 -5.68 9.49
N LEU A 107 -8.09 -5.36 9.06
CA LEU A 107 -8.48 -5.38 7.65
C LEU A 107 -7.63 -4.46 6.77
N GLY A 108 -7.68 -4.70 5.45
CA GLY A 108 -7.06 -3.80 4.46
C GLY A 108 -7.67 -2.39 4.54
N GLY A 109 -6.85 -1.36 4.40
CA GLY A 109 -7.32 0.03 4.40
C GLY A 109 -7.59 0.66 5.77
N MET A 110 -7.42 -0.08 6.87
CA MET A 110 -7.64 0.41 8.25
C MET A 110 -6.53 1.32 8.80
N GLY A 111 -5.43 1.50 8.06
CA GLY A 111 -4.35 2.39 8.44
C GLY A 111 -3.25 1.75 9.29
N LYS A 112 -3.05 0.41 9.23
CA LYS A 112 -1.99 -0.30 9.98
C LYS A 112 -0.60 0.25 9.70
N SER A 113 -0.22 0.33 8.42
CA SER A 113 1.09 0.88 8.01
C SER A 113 1.25 2.34 8.42
N THR A 114 0.18 3.14 8.31
CA THR A 114 0.18 4.54 8.76
C THR A 114 0.40 4.65 10.27
N LEU A 115 -0.22 3.77 11.06
CA LEU A 115 0.00 3.71 12.51
C LEU A 115 1.44 3.28 12.83
N ALA A 116 1.97 2.27 12.14
CA ALA A 116 3.36 1.86 12.31
C ALA A 116 4.34 2.98 11.95
N GLN A 117 4.08 3.75 10.87
CA GLN A 117 4.86 4.94 10.50
C GLN A 117 4.74 6.04 11.57
N TYR A 118 3.55 6.23 12.14
CA TYR A 118 3.32 7.22 13.20
C TYR A 118 4.13 6.89 14.45
N VAL A 119 4.20 5.60 14.82
CA VAL A 119 5.04 5.10 15.91
C VAL A 119 6.53 5.22 15.56
N TYR A 120 6.94 4.80 14.36
CA TYR A 120 8.33 4.81 13.92
C TYR A 120 8.95 6.20 13.94
N ASN A 121 8.15 7.23 13.66
CA ASN A 121 8.60 8.64 13.66
C ASN A 121 8.33 9.37 14.99
N ASP A 122 7.90 8.66 16.04
CA ASP A 122 7.77 9.25 17.38
C ASP A 122 9.15 9.51 17.96
N LYS A 123 9.39 10.71 18.49
CA LYS A 123 10.68 11.11 19.05
C LYS A 123 11.18 10.16 20.14
N ARG A 124 10.27 9.66 20.97
CA ARG A 124 10.59 8.70 22.05
C ARG A 124 11.18 7.40 21.48
N ILE A 125 10.72 6.96 20.32
CA ILE A 125 11.22 5.78 19.60
C ILE A 125 12.57 6.10 18.95
N GLU A 126 12.71 7.28 18.38
CA GLU A 126 13.97 7.72 17.77
C GLU A 126 15.12 7.77 18.78
N GLU A 127 14.85 8.24 19.99
CA GLU A 127 15.83 8.36 21.08
C GLU A 127 16.16 7.02 21.76
N CYS A 128 15.27 6.02 21.65
CA CYS A 128 15.40 4.74 22.35
C CYS A 128 16.18 3.67 21.57
N PHE A 129 16.16 3.71 20.26
CA PHE A 129 16.75 2.67 19.41
C PHE A 129 17.90 3.23 18.57
N ASP A 130 19.08 2.61 18.67
CA ASP A 130 20.28 3.01 17.92
C ASP A 130 20.09 2.76 16.42
N ILE A 131 19.47 1.63 16.09
CA ILE A 131 19.18 1.22 14.71
C ILE A 131 17.67 1.03 14.56
N ARG A 132 17.09 1.73 13.57
CA ARG A 132 15.70 1.55 13.18
C ARG A 132 15.63 1.13 11.74
N MET A 133 14.98 0.00 11.48
CA MET A 133 14.88 -0.64 10.17
C MET A 133 13.42 -0.79 9.76
N TRP A 134 13.15 -0.62 8.48
CA TRP A 134 11.82 -0.79 7.91
C TRP A 134 11.88 -1.62 6.64
N VAL A 135 11.15 -2.73 6.61
CA VAL A 135 11.06 -3.63 5.45
C VAL A 135 9.61 -3.98 5.18
N CYS A 136 9.19 -3.94 3.92
CA CYS A 136 7.87 -4.35 3.48
C CYS A 136 7.93 -5.77 2.89
N ILE A 137 7.33 -6.73 3.57
CA ILE A 137 7.40 -8.15 3.19
C ILE A 137 6.42 -8.49 2.06
N SER A 138 5.21 -7.91 2.10
CA SER A 138 4.12 -8.23 1.18
C SER A 138 3.79 -9.74 1.09
N ARG A 139 3.40 -10.25 -0.10
CA ARG A 139 2.78 -11.59 -0.23
C ARG A 139 3.72 -12.77 0.01
N LYS A 140 4.99 -12.66 -0.34
CA LYS A 140 5.94 -13.77 -0.24
C LYS A 140 7.23 -13.31 0.41
N LEU A 141 7.64 -14.05 1.45
CA LEU A 141 8.96 -13.87 2.04
C LEU A 141 10.02 -14.35 1.05
N ASP A 142 10.98 -13.49 0.76
CA ASP A 142 12.22 -13.82 0.05
C ASP A 142 13.36 -13.51 1.03
N VAL A 143 13.92 -14.56 1.62
CA VAL A 143 14.88 -14.43 2.70
C VAL A 143 16.11 -13.63 2.26
N HIS A 144 16.63 -13.90 1.06
CA HIS A 144 17.82 -13.25 0.54
C HIS A 144 17.59 -11.75 0.29
N ARG A 145 16.52 -11.43 -0.42
CA ARG A 145 16.16 -10.05 -0.75
C ARG A 145 15.85 -9.23 0.50
N HIS A 146 14.97 -9.74 1.37
CA HIS A 146 14.56 -8.98 2.55
C HIS A 146 15.70 -8.86 3.58
N THR A 147 16.63 -9.82 3.67
CA THR A 147 17.85 -9.65 4.48
C THR A 147 18.71 -8.50 3.96
N ARG A 148 18.86 -8.37 2.63
CA ARG A 148 19.54 -7.24 2.02
C ARG A 148 18.83 -5.91 2.34
N GLU A 149 17.48 -5.86 2.20
CA GLU A 149 16.69 -4.68 2.50
C GLU A 149 16.82 -4.26 3.97
N ILE A 150 16.94 -5.22 4.92
CA ILE A 150 17.22 -4.92 6.34
C ILE A 150 18.59 -4.24 6.47
N ILE A 151 19.62 -4.76 5.80
CA ILE A 151 20.99 -4.18 5.84
C ILE A 151 20.99 -2.76 5.27
N GLU A 152 20.34 -2.55 4.12
CA GLU A 152 20.21 -1.23 3.49
C GLU A 152 19.48 -0.24 4.39
N SER A 153 18.40 -0.69 5.04
CA SER A 153 17.65 0.11 6.00
C SER A 153 18.47 0.46 7.24
N ALA A 154 19.26 -0.49 7.76
CA ALA A 154 20.13 -0.29 8.92
C ALA A 154 21.25 0.72 8.65
N LYS A 155 21.90 0.60 7.48
CA LYS A 155 23.02 1.46 7.07
C LYS A 155 22.59 2.78 6.43
N LYS A 156 21.31 2.93 6.08
CA LYS A 156 20.77 4.05 5.29
C LYS A 156 21.54 4.25 3.96
N GLY A 157 21.94 3.14 3.35
CA GLY A 157 22.73 3.12 2.12
C GLY A 157 22.63 1.81 1.38
N GLU A 158 23.19 1.74 0.17
CA GLU A 158 23.15 0.55 -0.67
C GLU A 158 23.98 -0.59 -0.07
N CYS A 159 23.45 -1.81 -0.17
CA CYS A 159 24.19 -3.02 0.15
C CYS A 159 24.77 -3.60 -1.15
N PRO A 160 26.10 -3.83 -1.24
CA PRO A 160 26.69 -4.49 -2.39
C PRO A 160 25.98 -5.83 -2.68
N ARG A 161 25.81 -6.16 -3.96
CA ARG A 161 25.25 -7.46 -4.36
C ARG A 161 26.12 -8.58 -3.82
N VAL A 162 25.55 -9.41 -2.98
CA VAL A 162 26.15 -10.60 -2.42
C VAL A 162 25.18 -11.75 -2.66
N ASP A 163 25.59 -12.77 -3.39
CA ASP A 163 24.73 -13.88 -3.77
C ASP A 163 24.62 -14.95 -2.66
N ASN A 164 25.54 -14.95 -1.72
CA ASN A 164 25.56 -15.91 -0.62
C ASN A 164 24.73 -15.37 0.56
N LEU A 165 23.67 -16.11 0.93
CA LEU A 165 22.78 -15.75 2.03
C LEU A 165 23.50 -15.73 3.39
N ASP A 166 24.39 -16.71 3.65
CA ASP A 166 25.13 -16.77 4.91
C ASP A 166 26.01 -15.53 5.10
N THR A 167 26.69 -15.08 4.02
CA THR A 167 27.46 -13.83 4.06
C THR A 167 26.60 -12.61 4.36
N LEU A 168 25.37 -12.55 3.81
CA LEU A 168 24.43 -11.47 4.13
C LEU A 168 23.98 -11.53 5.59
N GLN A 169 23.67 -12.71 6.08
CA GLN A 169 23.25 -12.91 7.48
C GLN A 169 24.39 -12.59 8.47
N CYS A 170 25.64 -12.96 8.15
CA CYS A 170 26.80 -12.56 8.95
C CYS A 170 26.95 -11.04 8.99
N LYS A 171 26.89 -10.36 7.85
CA LYS A 171 26.93 -8.89 7.79
C LYS A 171 25.82 -8.23 8.61
N LEU A 172 24.60 -8.76 8.52
CA LEU A 172 23.49 -8.24 9.34
C LEU A 172 23.75 -8.41 10.82
N ARG A 173 24.25 -9.60 11.22
CA ARG A 173 24.61 -9.89 12.61
C ARG A 173 25.68 -8.94 13.13
N ASP A 174 26.74 -8.68 12.35
CA ASP A 174 27.80 -7.77 12.72
C ASP A 174 27.26 -6.36 12.95
N ILE A 175 26.43 -5.83 12.03
CA ILE A 175 25.78 -4.52 12.17
C ILE A 175 24.93 -4.43 13.46
N LEU A 176 24.14 -5.46 13.73
CA LEU A 176 23.27 -5.47 14.90
C LEU A 176 24.05 -5.67 16.21
N GLN A 177 25.18 -6.37 16.17
CA GLN A 177 26.07 -6.54 17.31
C GLN A 177 26.85 -5.26 17.66
N GLU A 178 27.03 -4.33 16.73
CA GLU A 178 27.59 -3.00 17.02
C GLU A 178 26.59 -2.12 17.74
N SER A 179 25.29 -2.34 17.58
CA SER A 179 24.23 -1.60 18.24
C SER A 179 23.86 -2.15 19.61
N GLN A 180 23.30 -1.30 20.48
CA GLN A 180 22.77 -1.75 21.75
C GLN A 180 21.36 -2.31 21.61
N LYS A 181 20.48 -1.53 20.94
CA LYS A 181 19.08 -1.89 20.69
C LYS A 181 18.65 -1.56 19.28
N PHE A 182 17.89 -2.46 18.68
CA PHE A 182 17.28 -2.21 17.39
C PHE A 182 15.74 -2.27 17.43
N LEU A 183 15.10 -1.53 16.50
CA LEU A 183 13.72 -1.67 16.13
C LEU A 183 13.64 -2.12 14.66
N LEU A 184 13.02 -3.28 14.41
CA LEU A 184 12.71 -3.74 13.06
C LEU A 184 11.22 -3.67 12.84
N VAL A 185 10.78 -2.92 11.81
CA VAL A 185 9.38 -2.90 11.36
C VAL A 185 9.25 -3.78 10.12
N LEU A 186 8.37 -4.80 10.21
CA LEU A 186 7.99 -5.68 9.12
C LEU A 186 6.56 -5.32 8.69
N ASP A 187 6.42 -4.63 7.57
CA ASP A 187 5.11 -4.17 7.13
C ASP A 187 4.46 -5.09 6.09
N ASP A 188 3.12 -5.20 6.14
CA ASP A 188 2.25 -6.03 5.29
C ASP A 188 2.67 -7.51 5.26
N VAL A 189 2.95 -8.10 6.43
CA VAL A 189 3.32 -9.51 6.57
C VAL A 189 2.14 -10.41 6.24
N TRP A 190 2.38 -11.39 5.35
CA TRP A 190 1.47 -12.45 5.00
C TRP A 190 2.05 -13.79 5.45
N PHE A 191 1.31 -14.50 6.29
CA PHE A 191 1.76 -15.76 6.85
C PHE A 191 0.69 -16.83 6.70
N GLU A 192 1.08 -17.96 6.11
CA GLU A 192 0.28 -19.17 6.01
C GLU A 192 1.01 -20.30 6.74
N LYS A 193 0.46 -20.72 7.87
CA LYS A 193 1.10 -21.63 8.83
C LYS A 193 1.61 -22.96 8.24
N SER A 194 1.10 -23.39 7.09
CA SER A 194 1.44 -24.68 6.49
C SER A 194 2.70 -24.66 5.59
N HIS A 195 3.23 -23.51 5.22
CA HIS A 195 4.23 -23.44 4.14
C HIS A 195 5.51 -22.66 4.44
N ASN A 196 5.54 -21.78 5.46
CA ASN A 196 6.61 -20.77 5.54
C ASN A 196 7.29 -20.61 6.92
N GLU A 197 7.03 -21.47 7.93
CA GLU A 197 7.61 -21.29 9.29
C GLU A 197 9.14 -21.33 9.26
N THR A 198 9.74 -22.32 8.58
CA THR A 198 11.21 -22.48 8.46
C THR A 198 11.87 -21.30 7.73
N GLU A 199 11.20 -20.74 6.71
CA GLU A 199 11.70 -19.53 6.01
C GLU A 199 11.75 -18.32 6.96
N TRP A 200 10.74 -18.17 7.82
CA TRP A 200 10.70 -17.10 8.83
C TRP A 200 11.75 -17.30 9.92
N GLU A 201 11.96 -18.51 10.39
CA GLU A 201 13.04 -18.83 11.34
C GLU A 201 14.40 -18.47 10.73
N LEU A 202 14.66 -18.89 9.50
CA LEU A 202 15.90 -18.60 8.78
C LEU A 202 16.07 -17.08 8.59
N PHE A 203 15.00 -16.36 8.23
CA PHE A 203 15.04 -14.91 8.00
C PHE A 203 15.37 -14.12 9.26
N LEU A 204 14.79 -14.52 10.39
CA LEU A 204 14.93 -13.82 11.67
C LEU A 204 16.11 -14.32 12.52
N ALA A 205 16.75 -15.43 12.13
CA ALA A 205 17.88 -16.03 12.85
C ALA A 205 19.07 -15.05 13.11
N PRO A 206 19.44 -14.15 12.19
CA PRO A 206 20.54 -13.23 12.41
C PRO A 206 20.23 -12.05 13.33
N LEU A 207 18.96 -11.87 13.75
CA LEU A 207 18.56 -10.77 14.63
C LEU A 207 19.07 -10.97 16.06
N VAL A 208 20.23 -10.39 16.36
CA VAL A 208 20.89 -10.49 17.67
C VAL A 208 21.35 -9.10 18.08
N SER A 209 21.15 -8.72 19.33
CA SER A 209 21.67 -7.47 19.89
C SER A 209 22.50 -7.70 21.15
N LYS A 210 23.35 -6.75 21.51
CA LYS A 210 24.17 -6.82 22.74
C LYS A 210 23.34 -6.75 24.00
N GLN A 211 22.29 -5.96 23.98
CA GLN A 211 21.43 -5.75 25.15
C GLN A 211 20.01 -6.25 24.91
N SER A 212 19.33 -6.60 25.98
CA SER A 212 17.90 -6.86 25.98
C SER A 212 17.12 -5.58 25.64
N GLY A 213 15.95 -5.73 25.03
CA GLY A 213 15.06 -4.59 24.70
C GLY A 213 14.94 -4.26 23.23
N SER A 214 15.62 -5.01 22.33
CA SER A 214 15.34 -4.94 20.90
C SER A 214 13.91 -5.39 20.59
N LYS A 215 13.29 -4.79 19.57
CA LYS A 215 11.87 -4.98 19.24
C LYS A 215 11.65 -5.26 17.76
N VAL A 216 10.63 -6.08 17.50
CA VAL A 216 10.09 -6.32 16.15
C VAL A 216 8.63 -5.88 16.13
N LEU A 217 8.29 -4.91 15.29
CA LEU A 217 6.92 -4.42 15.08
C LEU A 217 6.41 -4.94 13.73
N VAL A 218 5.27 -5.61 13.75
CA VAL A 218 4.70 -6.24 12.55
C VAL A 218 3.36 -5.62 12.21
N THR A 219 3.06 -5.39 10.94
CA THR A 219 1.69 -5.17 10.48
C THR A 219 1.21 -6.35 9.65
N SER A 220 -0.02 -6.81 9.88
CA SER A 220 -0.59 -7.94 9.14
C SER A 220 -2.10 -7.81 8.97
N ARG A 221 -2.63 -8.49 7.94
CA ARG A 221 -4.08 -8.71 7.79
C ARG A 221 -4.52 -10.02 8.42
N SER A 222 -3.58 -10.94 8.59
CA SER A 222 -3.83 -12.23 9.27
C SER A 222 -3.67 -12.07 10.76
N LYS A 223 -4.49 -12.83 11.52
CA LYS A 223 -4.31 -12.99 12.97
C LYS A 223 -3.21 -14.00 13.30
N THR A 224 -2.88 -14.86 12.36
CA THR A 224 -1.81 -15.84 12.49
C THR A 224 -0.49 -15.20 12.08
N LEU A 225 0.53 -15.33 12.91
CA LEU A 225 1.87 -14.79 12.72
C LEU A 225 2.91 -15.90 12.87
N PRO A 226 4.10 -15.77 12.26
CA PRO A 226 5.21 -16.68 12.49
C PRO A 226 5.62 -16.71 13.97
N ALA A 227 5.85 -17.92 14.52
CA ALA A 227 6.31 -18.07 15.89
C ALA A 227 7.67 -17.38 16.13
N ALA A 228 8.53 -17.37 15.11
CA ALA A 228 9.83 -16.71 15.14
C ALA A 228 9.77 -15.18 15.41
N ILE A 229 8.60 -14.53 15.25
CA ILE A 229 8.43 -13.09 15.60
C ILE A 229 8.43 -12.87 17.11
N CYS A 230 8.30 -13.93 17.92
CA CYS A 230 8.25 -13.85 19.39
C CYS A 230 7.16 -12.88 19.90
N CYS A 231 5.96 -12.98 19.31
CA CYS A 231 4.82 -12.14 19.66
C CYS A 231 3.84 -12.94 20.53
N GLU A 232 3.71 -12.57 21.79
CA GLU A 232 2.70 -13.14 22.70
C GLU A 232 1.30 -12.64 22.32
N GLN A 233 0.25 -13.37 22.71
CA GLN A 233 -1.13 -12.98 22.37
C GLN A 233 -1.51 -11.59 22.89
N GLU A 234 -0.98 -11.21 24.04
CA GLU A 234 -1.20 -9.89 24.67
C GLU A 234 -0.56 -8.74 23.87
N HIS A 235 0.45 -9.07 23.05
CA HIS A 235 1.16 -8.14 22.20
C HIS A 235 0.57 -8.06 20.77
N VAL A 236 -0.63 -8.61 20.55
CA VAL A 236 -1.37 -8.48 19.30
C VAL A 236 -2.41 -7.36 19.44
N ILE A 237 -2.18 -6.24 18.76
CA ILE A 237 -3.11 -5.12 18.73
C ILE A 237 -4.07 -5.30 17.56
N HIS A 238 -5.31 -5.64 17.86
CA HIS A 238 -6.38 -5.64 16.87
C HIS A 238 -6.84 -4.21 16.61
N LEU A 239 -6.53 -3.69 15.43
CA LEU A 239 -6.91 -2.34 15.06
C LEU A 239 -8.43 -2.24 14.88
N LYS A 240 -9.08 -1.60 15.84
CA LYS A 240 -10.53 -1.38 15.86
C LYS A 240 -10.92 -0.22 14.95
N ASN A 241 -12.22 -0.11 14.72
CA ASN A 241 -12.78 1.06 14.08
C ASN A 241 -12.40 2.34 14.84
N MET A 242 -12.29 3.45 14.13
CA MET A 242 -12.12 4.77 14.73
C MET A 242 -13.36 5.19 15.51
N ASP A 243 -13.21 6.17 16.40
CA ASP A 243 -14.37 6.93 16.90
C ASP A 243 -15.05 7.68 15.74
N ASP A 244 -16.39 7.75 15.79
CA ASP A 244 -17.20 8.35 14.71
C ASP A 244 -16.82 9.81 14.46
N THR A 245 -16.46 10.56 15.51
CA THR A 245 -16.08 11.97 15.41
C THR A 245 -14.72 12.12 14.72
N GLU A 246 -13.77 11.26 15.05
CA GLU A 246 -12.44 11.23 14.43
C GLU A 246 -12.51 10.76 12.98
N PHE A 247 -13.35 9.77 12.69
CA PHE A 247 -13.56 9.29 11.33
C PHE A 247 -14.22 10.36 10.45
N LEU A 248 -15.22 11.08 10.97
CA LEU A 248 -15.83 12.21 10.28
C LEU A 248 -14.80 13.32 10.03
N ALA A 249 -13.94 13.62 11.01
CA ALA A 249 -12.87 14.60 10.87
C ALA A 249 -11.87 14.17 9.76
N LEU A 250 -11.50 12.90 9.70
CA LEU A 250 -10.68 12.34 8.63
C LEU A 250 -11.34 12.51 7.25
N PHE A 251 -12.62 12.15 7.14
CA PHE A 251 -13.35 12.30 5.88
C PHE A 251 -13.44 13.76 5.45
N LYS A 252 -13.83 14.66 6.37
CA LYS A 252 -13.90 16.11 6.12
C LYS A 252 -12.52 16.68 5.72
N HIS A 253 -11.44 16.23 6.34
CA HIS A 253 -10.09 16.66 5.97
C HIS A 253 -9.80 16.40 4.50
N HIS A 254 -10.16 15.24 3.98
CA HIS A 254 -9.96 14.92 2.57
C HIS A 254 -11.01 15.58 1.64
N ALA A 255 -12.26 15.67 2.08
CA ALA A 255 -13.36 16.18 1.27
C ALA A 255 -13.37 17.71 1.11
N PHE A 256 -12.75 18.43 2.04
CA PHE A 256 -12.68 19.91 2.02
C PHE A 256 -11.23 20.44 1.89
N SER A 257 -10.25 19.58 1.60
CA SER A 257 -8.86 19.98 1.44
C SER A 257 -8.68 20.97 0.30
N GLY A 258 -7.98 22.09 0.54
CA GLY A 258 -7.59 23.07 -0.49
C GLY A 258 -8.74 23.89 -1.10
N ALA A 259 -9.93 23.87 -0.50
CA ALA A 259 -11.10 24.50 -1.09
C ALA A 259 -11.76 25.52 -0.18
N GLU A 260 -11.57 26.77 -0.49
CA GLU A 260 -12.38 27.82 0.10
C GLU A 260 -13.76 27.85 -0.57
N ILE A 261 -14.80 27.43 0.17
CA ILE A 261 -16.20 27.51 -0.27
C ILE A 261 -16.76 28.82 0.28
N LYS A 262 -16.87 29.82 -0.60
CA LYS A 262 -17.34 31.16 -0.24
C LYS A 262 -18.85 31.19 0.07
N ASP A 263 -19.64 30.33 -0.58
CA ASP A 263 -21.07 30.20 -0.34
C ASP A 263 -21.34 29.41 0.95
N GLN A 264 -21.77 30.10 2.01
CA GLN A 264 -22.03 29.50 3.32
C GLN A 264 -23.21 28.52 3.28
N VAL A 265 -24.22 28.76 2.45
CA VAL A 265 -25.38 27.86 2.33
C VAL A 265 -24.97 26.56 1.66
N LEU A 266 -24.15 26.64 0.60
CA LEU A 266 -23.60 25.45 -0.04
C LEU A 266 -22.69 24.69 0.91
N ARG A 267 -21.82 25.38 1.66
CA ARG A 267 -20.93 24.78 2.63
C ARG A 267 -21.68 23.96 3.68
N THR A 268 -22.73 24.54 4.27
CA THR A 268 -23.55 23.82 5.27
C THR A 268 -24.17 22.56 4.66
N LYS A 269 -24.75 22.64 3.46
CA LYS A 269 -25.33 21.47 2.77
C LYS A 269 -24.31 20.39 2.48
N LEU A 270 -23.10 20.75 2.11
CA LEU A 270 -22.00 19.80 1.86
C LEU A 270 -21.52 19.18 3.18
N GLU A 271 -21.44 19.95 4.26
CA GLU A 271 -21.06 19.44 5.59
C GLU A 271 -22.10 18.44 6.13
N ASP A 272 -23.39 18.71 5.98
CA ASP A 272 -24.48 17.78 6.35
C ASP A 272 -24.39 16.49 5.53
N THR A 273 -24.19 16.62 4.22
CA THR A 273 -24.03 15.46 3.33
C THR A 273 -22.76 14.67 3.66
N ALA A 274 -21.68 15.33 4.11
CA ALA A 274 -20.46 14.66 4.56
C ALA A 274 -20.70 13.76 5.78
N VAL A 275 -21.55 14.19 6.71
CA VAL A 275 -21.94 13.38 7.89
C VAL A 275 -22.66 12.11 7.45
N GLU A 276 -23.60 12.23 6.50
CA GLU A 276 -24.35 11.07 5.99
C GLU A 276 -23.44 10.10 5.22
N ILE A 277 -22.52 10.61 4.40
CA ILE A 277 -21.55 9.78 3.67
C ILE A 277 -20.64 9.04 4.67
N ALA A 278 -20.07 9.76 5.64
CA ALA A 278 -19.15 9.18 6.62
C ALA A 278 -19.78 8.00 7.39
N LYS A 279 -21.05 8.13 7.80
CA LYS A 279 -21.79 7.03 8.46
C LYS A 279 -21.89 5.77 7.60
N ARG A 280 -21.88 5.89 6.28
CA ARG A 280 -22.02 4.76 5.35
C ARG A 280 -20.69 4.14 4.91
N LEU A 281 -19.56 4.79 5.18
CA LEU A 281 -18.21 4.34 4.74
C LEU A 281 -17.64 3.17 5.57
N GLY A 282 -18.39 2.57 6.52
CA GLY A 282 -17.93 1.43 7.31
C GLY A 282 -16.62 1.68 8.07
N GLN A 283 -16.33 2.94 8.38
CA GLN A 283 -15.14 3.38 9.11
C GLN A 283 -13.79 2.94 8.49
N CYS A 284 -13.75 2.79 7.18
CA CYS A 284 -12.52 2.49 6.45
C CYS A 284 -11.77 3.77 6.06
N PRO A 285 -10.57 4.06 6.65
CA PRO A 285 -9.78 5.25 6.34
C PRO A 285 -9.41 5.39 4.86
N LEU A 286 -9.13 4.27 4.19
CA LEU A 286 -8.81 4.29 2.77
C LEU A 286 -10.01 4.75 1.93
N ALA A 287 -11.20 4.23 2.23
CA ALA A 287 -12.43 4.64 1.55
C ALA A 287 -12.73 6.14 1.79
N ALA A 288 -12.55 6.60 3.04
CA ALA A 288 -12.71 8.01 3.40
C ALA A 288 -11.74 8.91 2.62
N LYS A 289 -10.47 8.50 2.51
CA LYS A 289 -9.45 9.22 1.75
C LYS A 289 -9.81 9.31 0.26
N VAL A 290 -10.11 8.18 -0.38
CA VAL A 290 -10.35 8.12 -1.83
C VAL A 290 -11.63 8.86 -2.20
N LEU A 291 -12.74 8.58 -1.50
CA LEU A 291 -14.02 9.25 -1.76
C LEU A 291 -13.96 10.74 -1.41
N GLY A 292 -13.35 11.11 -0.28
CA GLY A 292 -13.17 12.50 0.12
C GLY A 292 -12.33 13.28 -0.89
N SER A 293 -11.19 12.76 -1.33
CA SER A 293 -10.35 13.40 -2.35
C SER A 293 -11.08 13.57 -3.68
N ARG A 294 -11.94 12.62 -4.04
CA ARG A 294 -12.78 12.72 -5.23
C ARG A 294 -13.81 13.84 -5.12
N LEU A 295 -14.52 13.90 -4.01
CA LEU A 295 -15.58 14.90 -3.77
C LEU A 295 -15.00 16.31 -3.57
N CYS A 296 -13.78 16.43 -3.07
CA CYS A 296 -13.07 17.70 -2.92
C CYS A 296 -12.92 18.46 -4.25
N ARG A 297 -12.72 17.75 -5.36
CA ARG A 297 -12.55 18.34 -6.70
C ARG A 297 -13.85 18.91 -7.27
N LYS A 298 -14.99 18.41 -6.83
CA LYS A 298 -16.32 18.80 -7.31
C LYS A 298 -17.18 19.26 -6.14
N LYS A 299 -17.26 20.58 -6.00
CA LYS A 299 -18.08 21.24 -4.98
C LYS A 299 -19.56 21.30 -5.40
N ASP A 300 -20.01 20.29 -6.14
CA ASP A 300 -21.40 20.19 -6.59
C ASP A 300 -22.19 19.25 -5.67
N ILE A 301 -23.22 19.80 -5.04
CA ILE A 301 -24.10 19.05 -4.13
C ILE A 301 -24.79 17.86 -4.83
N ALA A 302 -25.02 17.92 -6.13
CA ALA A 302 -25.62 16.82 -6.87
C ALA A 302 -24.68 15.60 -6.92
N GLU A 303 -23.37 15.81 -7.10
CA GLU A 303 -22.38 14.72 -7.10
C GLU A 303 -22.21 14.13 -5.68
N TRP A 304 -22.21 14.96 -4.64
CA TRP A 304 -22.19 14.49 -3.25
C TRP A 304 -23.43 13.66 -2.90
N LYS A 305 -24.61 14.09 -3.35
CA LYS A 305 -25.84 13.30 -3.21
C LYS A 305 -25.83 12.02 -4.05
N ALA A 306 -25.16 12.03 -5.20
CA ALA A 306 -24.96 10.81 -6.00
C ALA A 306 -24.08 9.78 -5.27
N ALA A 307 -23.08 10.23 -4.48
CA ALA A 307 -22.30 9.34 -3.63
C ALA A 307 -23.16 8.63 -2.58
N LEU A 308 -24.18 9.26 -2.03
CA LEU A 308 -25.14 8.63 -1.11
C LEU A 308 -26.00 7.54 -1.76
N LYS A 309 -26.16 7.55 -3.10
CA LYS A 309 -26.95 6.54 -3.83
C LYS A 309 -26.12 5.28 -4.18
N ILE A 310 -24.83 5.28 -3.89
CA ILE A 310 -23.96 4.10 -4.04
C ILE A 310 -24.47 3.01 -3.11
N GLY A 311 -24.38 1.74 -3.51
CA GLY A 311 -24.81 0.60 -2.72
C GLY A 311 -24.13 0.50 -1.36
N ASP A 312 -23.36 -0.55 -1.16
CA ASP A 312 -22.64 -0.77 0.11
C ASP A 312 -21.32 0.00 0.12
N LEU A 313 -21.33 1.21 0.69
CA LEU A 313 -20.13 2.03 0.90
C LEU A 313 -19.23 1.50 2.04
N SER A 314 -19.72 0.57 2.85
CA SER A 314 -18.91 -0.04 3.91
C SER A 314 -17.83 -0.97 3.35
N ASP A 315 -18.01 -1.50 2.13
CA ASP A 315 -16.95 -2.19 1.41
C ASP A 315 -16.00 -1.16 0.76
N PRO A 316 -14.73 -1.12 1.16
CA PRO A 316 -13.73 -0.21 0.58
C PRO A 316 -13.60 -0.35 -0.94
N PHE A 317 -13.83 -1.55 -1.47
CA PHE A 317 -13.80 -1.79 -2.90
C PHE A 317 -14.90 -1.04 -3.65
N THR A 318 -16.10 -1.00 -3.09
CA THR A 318 -17.24 -0.26 -3.67
C THR A 318 -16.95 1.24 -3.80
N SER A 319 -16.39 1.85 -2.78
CA SER A 319 -15.98 3.27 -2.80
C SER A 319 -14.88 3.54 -3.83
N LEU A 320 -13.90 2.63 -3.94
CA LEU A 320 -12.82 2.73 -4.93
C LEU A 320 -13.34 2.52 -6.36
N LEU A 321 -14.22 1.55 -6.56
CA LEU A 321 -14.84 1.28 -7.86
C LEU A 321 -15.68 2.49 -8.34
N TRP A 322 -16.48 3.06 -7.46
CA TRP A 322 -17.25 4.26 -7.81
C TRP A 322 -16.34 5.44 -8.18
N SER A 323 -15.27 5.65 -7.42
CA SER A 323 -14.29 6.70 -7.73
C SER A 323 -13.61 6.46 -9.08
N TYR A 324 -13.31 5.21 -9.42
CA TYR A 324 -12.79 4.81 -10.71
C TYR A 324 -13.80 5.05 -11.86
N GLU A 325 -15.06 4.64 -11.70
CA GLU A 325 -16.11 4.84 -12.71
C GLU A 325 -16.36 6.33 -13.04
N LYS A 326 -16.04 7.21 -12.11
CA LYS A 326 -16.15 8.66 -12.27
C LYS A 326 -14.90 9.32 -12.88
N LEU A 327 -13.83 8.58 -13.10
CA LEU A 327 -12.67 9.10 -13.84
C LEU A 327 -13.02 9.32 -15.32
N ASP A 328 -12.33 10.26 -15.95
CA ASP A 328 -12.33 10.36 -17.40
C ASP A 328 -11.92 9.01 -18.03
N PRO A 329 -12.55 8.55 -19.11
CA PRO A 329 -12.22 7.27 -19.75
C PRO A 329 -10.75 7.10 -20.12
N ARG A 330 -10.02 8.19 -20.37
CA ARG A 330 -8.57 8.16 -20.62
C ARG A 330 -7.79 7.86 -19.34
N LEU A 331 -8.18 8.49 -18.23
CA LEU A 331 -7.60 8.23 -16.92
C LEU A 331 -7.89 6.80 -16.44
N GLN A 332 -9.08 6.27 -16.74
CA GLN A 332 -9.41 4.88 -16.45
C GLN A 332 -8.44 3.92 -17.15
N ARG A 333 -8.10 4.16 -18.43
CA ARG A 333 -7.14 3.35 -19.18
C ARG A 333 -5.73 3.45 -18.58
N CYS A 334 -5.26 4.65 -18.28
CA CYS A 334 -3.99 4.88 -17.63
C CYS A 334 -3.89 4.14 -16.30
N PHE A 335 -4.97 4.13 -15.50
CA PHE A 335 -5.03 3.41 -14.24
C PHE A 335 -5.00 1.88 -14.43
N LEU A 336 -5.79 1.36 -15.40
CA LEU A 336 -5.80 -0.08 -15.69
C LEU A 336 -4.45 -0.57 -16.19
N TYR A 337 -3.73 0.24 -16.96
CA TYR A 337 -2.38 -0.09 -17.44
C TYR A 337 -1.41 -0.40 -16.29
N CYS A 338 -1.55 0.28 -15.16
CA CYS A 338 -0.74 0.01 -13.99
C CYS A 338 -0.94 -1.41 -13.41
N SER A 339 -2.00 -2.12 -13.77
CA SER A 339 -2.21 -3.52 -13.37
C SER A 339 -1.31 -4.53 -14.08
N LEU A 340 -0.66 -4.13 -15.16
CA LEU A 340 0.32 -4.96 -15.88
C LEU A 340 1.60 -5.15 -15.08
N PHE A 341 1.90 -4.22 -14.18
CA PHE A 341 3.10 -4.25 -13.36
C PHE A 341 2.84 -5.02 -12.05
N PRO A 342 3.88 -5.53 -11.40
CA PRO A 342 3.74 -6.19 -10.11
C PRO A 342 3.14 -5.28 -9.06
N LYS A 343 2.43 -5.86 -8.08
CA LYS A 343 1.97 -5.11 -6.91
C LYS A 343 3.16 -4.43 -6.26
N GLY A 344 3.04 -3.11 -6.08
CA GLY A 344 4.08 -2.31 -5.45
C GLY A 344 5.16 -1.78 -6.37
N HIS A 345 4.97 -1.94 -7.65
CA HIS A 345 5.84 -1.30 -8.62
C HIS A 345 5.90 0.22 -8.37
N ARG A 346 7.11 0.76 -8.34
CA ARG A 346 7.35 2.20 -8.29
C ARG A 346 7.39 2.73 -9.70
N TYR A 347 6.63 3.76 -9.94
CA TYR A 347 6.61 4.46 -11.21
C TYR A 347 7.36 5.77 -11.06
N GLU A 348 8.33 6.02 -11.89
CA GLU A 348 8.80 7.37 -12.13
C GLU A 348 7.78 8.09 -13.01
N SER A 349 7.42 9.34 -12.65
CA SER A 349 6.34 10.07 -13.32
C SER A 349 6.55 10.17 -14.83
N ASN A 350 7.78 10.53 -15.24
CA ASN A 350 8.11 10.69 -16.66
C ASN A 350 8.05 9.33 -17.39
N GLU A 351 8.58 8.26 -16.80
CA GLU A 351 8.56 6.92 -17.39
C GLU A 351 7.12 6.45 -17.62
N LEU A 352 6.27 6.58 -16.60
CA LEU A 352 4.86 6.17 -16.70
C LEU A 352 4.10 7.01 -17.74
N VAL A 353 4.36 8.30 -17.82
CA VAL A 353 3.80 9.19 -18.84
C VAL A 353 4.22 8.77 -20.25
N HIS A 354 5.51 8.48 -20.46
CA HIS A 354 6.00 7.98 -21.76
C HIS A 354 5.34 6.67 -22.17
N LEU A 355 5.12 5.75 -21.21
CA LEU A 355 4.40 4.50 -21.47
C LEU A 355 2.95 4.76 -21.89
N TRP A 356 2.24 5.67 -21.23
CA TRP A 356 0.87 6.04 -21.61
C TRP A 356 0.79 6.73 -22.98
N VAL A 357 1.79 7.56 -23.33
CA VAL A 357 1.90 8.18 -24.65
C VAL A 357 2.15 7.12 -25.71
N ALA A 358 3.07 6.19 -25.48
CA ALA A 358 3.37 5.09 -26.39
C ALA A 358 2.18 4.19 -26.66
N GLU A 359 1.34 3.93 -25.64
CA GLU A 359 0.11 3.15 -25.77
C GLU A 359 -1.07 3.95 -26.39
N GLY A 360 -0.87 5.23 -26.69
CA GLY A 360 -1.89 6.10 -27.26
C GLY A 360 -3.04 6.43 -26.31
N PHE A 361 -2.82 6.35 -24.99
CA PHE A 361 -3.85 6.72 -24.00
C PHE A 361 -3.93 8.24 -23.82
N VAL A 362 -2.85 8.95 -24.12
CA VAL A 362 -2.79 10.41 -24.09
C VAL A 362 -3.15 10.91 -25.47
N GLY A 363 -4.32 11.56 -25.60
CA GLY A 363 -4.79 12.12 -26.88
C GLY A 363 -4.30 13.55 -27.08
N SER A 364 -3.99 13.92 -28.33
CA SER A 364 -3.75 15.30 -28.70
C SER A 364 -5.01 16.13 -28.48
N CYS A 365 -4.94 17.11 -27.58
CA CYS A 365 -5.98 18.13 -27.51
C CYS A 365 -5.71 19.18 -28.61
N ASN A 366 -6.62 19.31 -29.55
CA ASN A 366 -6.54 20.24 -30.71
C ASN A 366 -6.46 21.73 -30.33
N LEU A 367 -6.27 22.08 -29.08
CA LEU A 367 -6.42 23.44 -28.56
C LEU A 367 -5.16 24.07 -27.98
N SER A 368 -4.01 23.42 -27.96
CA SER A 368 -2.83 24.05 -27.37
C SER A 368 -1.52 23.55 -27.96
N ARG A 369 -0.52 24.42 -27.98
CA ARG A 369 0.89 24.14 -28.28
C ARG A 369 1.54 23.18 -27.25
N ARG A 370 0.76 22.32 -26.57
CA ARG A 370 1.23 21.44 -25.52
C ARG A 370 1.66 20.09 -26.09
N THR A 371 2.73 19.55 -25.54
CA THR A 371 3.20 18.20 -25.89
C THR A 371 2.32 17.11 -25.28
N LEU A 372 2.40 15.89 -25.81
CA LEU A 372 1.68 14.75 -25.25
C LEU A 372 2.16 14.43 -23.83
N GLU A 373 3.43 14.67 -23.57
CA GLU A 373 4.05 14.46 -22.25
C GLU A 373 3.48 15.43 -21.21
N GLU A 374 3.29 16.71 -21.57
CA GLU A 374 2.64 17.69 -20.69
C GLU A 374 1.20 17.30 -20.35
N VAL A 375 0.45 16.80 -21.33
CA VAL A 375 -0.92 16.31 -21.10
C VAL A 375 -0.90 15.01 -20.27
N GLY A 376 0.05 14.13 -20.53
CA GLY A 376 0.25 12.92 -19.75
C GLY A 376 0.62 13.21 -18.29
N MET A 377 1.40 14.27 -18.06
CA MET A 377 1.74 14.72 -16.69
C MET A 377 0.50 15.28 -15.96
N ASP A 378 -0.41 15.95 -16.65
CA ASP A 378 -1.69 16.35 -16.05
C ASP A 378 -2.50 15.11 -15.63
N TYR A 379 -2.55 14.06 -16.47
CA TYR A 379 -3.21 12.80 -16.11
C TYR A 379 -2.57 12.15 -14.88
N PHE A 380 -1.24 12.17 -14.80
CA PHE A 380 -0.51 11.68 -13.65
C PHE A 380 -0.86 12.46 -12.38
N ASN A 381 -0.82 13.79 -12.44
CA ASN A 381 -1.17 14.67 -11.32
C ASN A 381 -2.64 14.49 -10.89
N ASP A 382 -3.53 14.25 -11.84
CA ASP A 382 -4.93 13.95 -11.58
C ASP A 382 -5.09 12.65 -10.79
N MET A 383 -4.34 11.59 -11.14
CA MET A 383 -4.33 10.32 -10.40
C MET A 383 -3.79 10.47 -8.97
N VAL A 384 -2.75 11.27 -8.79
CA VAL A 384 -2.21 11.61 -7.47
C VAL A 384 -3.26 12.36 -6.65
N SER A 385 -3.90 13.36 -7.24
CA SER A 385 -4.87 14.22 -6.55
C SER A 385 -6.13 13.51 -6.09
N VAL A 386 -6.58 12.47 -6.82
CA VAL A 386 -7.71 11.62 -6.40
C VAL A 386 -7.27 10.43 -5.53
N SER A 387 -6.02 10.42 -5.08
CA SER A 387 -5.45 9.40 -4.21
C SER A 387 -5.44 7.97 -4.78
N PHE A 388 -5.44 7.81 -6.10
CA PHE A 388 -5.15 6.53 -6.72
C PHE A 388 -3.65 6.22 -6.72
N PHE A 389 -2.83 7.27 -6.77
CA PHE A 389 -1.39 7.18 -6.60
C PHE A 389 -0.94 7.85 -5.30
N GLN A 390 0.14 7.36 -4.73
CA GLN A 390 0.78 7.95 -3.57
C GLN A 390 2.22 8.30 -3.90
N ALA A 391 2.63 9.53 -3.62
CA ALA A 391 4.00 9.97 -3.79
C ALA A 391 4.95 9.20 -2.86
N CYS A 392 6.13 8.85 -3.37
CA CYS A 392 7.23 8.34 -2.57
C CYS A 392 8.04 9.53 -2.04
N TYR A 393 8.02 9.73 -0.72
CA TYR A 393 8.86 10.77 -0.10
C TYR A 393 10.22 10.18 0.27
N GLY A 394 11.31 10.91 -0.01
CA GLY A 394 12.65 10.60 0.49
C GLY A 394 13.63 9.94 -0.48
N THR A 395 13.24 9.66 -1.70
CA THR A 395 14.15 9.24 -2.81
C THR A 395 13.76 10.01 -4.04
N LYS A 396 14.66 10.29 -4.97
CA LYS A 396 14.46 11.03 -6.23
C LYS A 396 13.06 11.67 -6.41
N GLU A 397 13.02 12.95 -6.66
CA GLU A 397 11.80 13.71 -6.95
C GLU A 397 10.94 13.01 -8.02
N ASN A 398 9.62 13.01 -7.83
CA ASN A 398 8.62 12.51 -8.79
C ASN A 398 8.42 10.98 -8.89
N CYS A 399 8.68 10.22 -7.84
CA CYS A 399 8.35 8.80 -7.82
C CYS A 399 7.01 8.56 -7.11
N VAL A 400 6.15 7.71 -7.67
CA VAL A 400 4.86 7.33 -7.07
C VAL A 400 4.64 5.82 -7.14
N TYR A 401 3.71 5.32 -6.33
CA TYR A 401 3.16 3.97 -6.47
C TYR A 401 1.64 3.99 -6.42
N CYS A 402 1.03 3.02 -7.09
CA CYS A 402 -0.42 2.88 -7.11
C CYS A 402 -0.94 2.35 -5.77
N LEU A 403 -1.67 3.19 -5.01
CA LEU A 403 -2.28 2.80 -3.73
C LEU A 403 -3.30 1.67 -3.90
N CYS A 404 -3.99 1.68 -5.02
CA CYS A 404 -5.13 0.82 -5.27
C CYS A 404 -4.77 -0.41 -6.11
N HIS A 405 -3.50 -0.85 -6.11
CA HIS A 405 -3.07 -1.97 -6.97
C HIS A 405 -3.90 -3.24 -6.76
N PHE A 406 -4.28 -3.56 -5.51
CA PHE A 406 -5.19 -4.68 -5.25
C PHE A 406 -6.57 -4.44 -5.88
N THR A 407 -7.05 -3.21 -5.80
CA THR A 407 -8.32 -2.78 -6.40
C THR A 407 -8.22 -2.75 -7.91
N THR A 408 -7.10 -2.28 -8.47
CA THR A 408 -6.84 -2.30 -9.92
C THR A 408 -6.86 -3.73 -10.44
N ALA A 409 -6.15 -4.65 -9.81
CA ALA A 409 -6.15 -6.06 -10.17
C ALA A 409 -7.55 -6.68 -10.06
N LYS A 410 -8.32 -6.34 -9.01
CA LYS A 410 -9.69 -6.83 -8.81
C LYS A 410 -10.68 -6.19 -9.79
N ILE A 411 -10.51 -4.90 -10.12
CA ILE A 411 -11.27 -4.24 -11.18
C ILE A 411 -10.98 -4.92 -12.51
N CYS A 412 -9.71 -5.15 -12.86
CA CYS A 412 -9.34 -5.88 -14.07
C CYS A 412 -9.91 -7.28 -14.09
N GLN A 413 -9.84 -8.04 -12.99
CA GLN A 413 -10.45 -9.38 -12.89
C GLN A 413 -11.96 -9.34 -13.09
N ASN A 414 -12.66 -8.40 -12.47
CA ASN A 414 -14.11 -8.25 -12.65
C ASN A 414 -14.48 -7.81 -14.06
N LEU A 415 -13.65 -6.99 -14.71
CA LEU A 415 -13.83 -6.59 -16.11
C LEU A 415 -13.51 -7.72 -17.10
N LEU A 416 -12.66 -8.69 -16.71
CA LEU A 416 -12.30 -9.86 -17.51
C LEU A 416 -13.35 -10.97 -17.42
N VAL A 417 -14.07 -11.07 -16.29
CA VAL A 417 -15.11 -12.10 -16.04
C VAL A 417 -16.49 -11.63 -16.50
N SER A 418 -16.67 -10.34 -16.76
CA SER A 418 -17.89 -9.71 -17.27
C SER A 418 -17.86 -9.52 -18.78
#